data_4f2ece1606764a38cae2df971b7c4964
#
_entry.id   4f2ece1606764a38cae2df971b7c4964
#
_cell.length_a   1.000
_cell.length_b   1.000
_cell.length_c   1.000
_cell.angle_alpha   90.00
_cell.angle_beta   90.00
_cell.angle_gamma   90.00
#
_symmetry.space_group_name_H-M   'P 1'
#
loop_
_entity.id
_entity.type
_entity.pdbx_description
1 polymer ?
#
loop_
_entity_poly.entity_id
_entity_poly.type
_entity_poly.pdbx_seq_one_letter_code
_entity_poly.pdbx_strand_id
1 'polypeptide(L)'
;MDQNKFLVCHNFTQEELSSTGLNWQLLLEIHEHHVAATQELQTTARYITEQLQLVPSVHSLKVRIKDPEHLIAKIIRKKLESPELTFCVASYEEHITDLIGIRAMHLFKGEH
;
A
#
# COMPACT_ATOMS: atom_id res chain seq x y z
N MET A 1 -2.91 16.00 -3.14
CA MET A 1 -2.05 15.40 -4.17
C MET A 1 -2.28 16.11 -5.49
N ASP A 2 -1.22 16.64 -6.07
CA ASP A 2 -1.28 17.37 -7.34
C ASP A 2 -1.07 16.39 -8.49
N GLN A 3 -1.96 16.41 -9.48
CA GLN A 3 -1.91 15.44 -10.58
C GLN A 3 -0.62 15.55 -11.39
N ASN A 4 -0.21 16.75 -11.76
CA ASN A 4 0.98 16.95 -12.57
C ASN A 4 2.25 16.53 -11.82
N LYS A 5 2.36 16.92 -10.54
CA LYS A 5 3.48 16.52 -9.72
C LYS A 5 3.54 15.01 -9.53
N PHE A 6 2.38 14.39 -9.31
CA PHE A 6 2.29 12.95 -9.14
C PHE A 6 2.77 12.21 -10.38
N LEU A 7 2.29 12.63 -11.55
CA LEU A 7 2.67 11.98 -12.81
C LEU A 7 4.18 12.10 -13.06
N VAL A 8 4.75 13.27 -12.81
CA VAL A 8 6.19 13.47 -12.98
C VAL A 8 6.99 12.61 -12.00
N CYS A 9 6.59 12.62 -10.72
CA CYS A 9 7.31 11.87 -9.68
C CYS A 9 7.30 10.36 -9.92
N HIS A 10 6.23 9.84 -10.50
CA HIS A 10 6.08 8.39 -10.69
C HIS A 10 6.27 7.95 -12.14
N ASN A 11 6.76 8.85 -12.97
CA ASN A 11 7.09 8.57 -14.38
C ASN A 11 5.91 8.09 -15.22
N PHE A 12 4.75 8.68 -14.98
CA PHE A 12 3.57 8.43 -15.81
C PHE A 12 3.33 9.62 -16.74
N THR A 13 2.80 9.33 -17.93
CA THR A 13 2.35 10.37 -18.84
C THR A 13 0.86 10.61 -18.66
N GLN A 14 0.40 11.77 -19.08
CA GLN A 14 -1.03 12.06 -19.08
C GLN A 14 -1.79 11.07 -19.97
N GLU A 15 -1.17 10.64 -21.06
CA GLU A 15 -1.77 9.67 -21.97
C GLU A 15 -1.94 8.31 -21.31
N GLU A 16 -0.95 7.88 -20.52
CA GLU A 16 -1.04 6.61 -19.79
C GLU A 16 -2.19 6.66 -18.79
N LEU A 17 -2.31 7.73 -18.03
CA LEU A 17 -3.41 7.89 -17.09
C LEU A 17 -4.76 7.88 -17.81
N SER A 18 -4.86 8.61 -18.93
CA SER A 18 -6.10 8.66 -19.72
C SER A 18 -6.45 7.28 -20.27
N SER A 19 -5.45 6.49 -20.68
CA SER A 19 -5.70 5.18 -21.26
C SER A 19 -6.26 4.18 -20.25
N THR A 20 -6.02 4.39 -18.95
CA THR A 20 -6.57 3.51 -17.91
C THR A 20 -8.07 3.69 -17.73
N GLY A 21 -8.62 4.82 -18.16
CA GLY A 21 -10.02 5.17 -17.88
C GLY A 21 -10.27 5.54 -16.44
N LEU A 22 -9.24 5.61 -15.60
CA LEU A 22 -9.40 5.99 -14.20
C LEU A 22 -9.63 7.49 -14.08
N ASN A 23 -10.60 7.86 -13.22
CA ASN A 23 -10.90 9.24 -12.93
C ASN A 23 -9.95 9.72 -11.83
N TRP A 24 -9.32 10.87 -12.01
CA TRP A 24 -8.42 11.41 -10.99
C TRP A 24 -9.14 11.62 -9.65
N GLN A 25 -10.43 12.02 -9.70
CA GLN A 25 -11.21 12.17 -8.48
C GLN A 25 -11.34 10.86 -7.71
N LEU A 26 -11.52 9.76 -8.42
CA LEU A 26 -11.56 8.43 -7.80
C LEU A 26 -10.22 8.11 -7.13
N LEU A 27 -9.11 8.42 -7.78
CA LEU A 27 -7.79 8.19 -7.21
C LEU A 27 -7.57 9.04 -5.96
N LEU A 28 -8.05 10.28 -5.95
CA LEU A 28 -8.00 11.11 -4.77
C LEU A 28 -8.83 10.53 -3.62
N GLU A 29 -10.00 10.01 -3.93
CA GLU A 29 -10.86 9.38 -2.91
C GLU A 29 -10.20 8.14 -2.31
N ILE A 30 -9.57 7.32 -3.14
CA ILE A 30 -8.83 6.15 -2.65
C ILE A 30 -7.65 6.60 -1.79
N HIS A 31 -6.94 7.64 -2.23
CA HIS A 31 -5.81 8.19 -1.47
C HIS A 31 -6.28 8.64 -0.09
N GLU A 32 -7.36 9.41 -0.02
CA GLU A 32 -7.89 9.87 1.26
C GLU A 32 -8.38 8.74 2.14
N HIS A 33 -9.02 7.75 1.54
CA HIS A 33 -9.48 6.57 2.28
C HIS A 33 -8.30 5.84 2.92
N HIS A 34 -7.22 5.65 2.17
CA HIS A 34 -6.03 4.98 2.68
C HIS A 34 -5.34 5.82 3.76
N VAL A 35 -5.25 7.14 3.58
CA VAL A 35 -4.69 8.03 4.60
C VAL A 35 -5.50 7.94 5.90
N ALA A 36 -6.83 7.96 5.79
CA ALA A 36 -7.69 7.84 6.97
C ALA A 36 -7.54 6.48 7.64
N ALA A 37 -7.38 5.42 6.86
CA ALA A 37 -7.21 4.07 7.38
C ALA A 37 -5.83 3.84 7.99
N THR A 38 -4.85 4.69 7.68
CA THR A 38 -3.47 4.51 8.15
C THR A 38 -3.38 4.44 9.67
N GLN A 39 -4.17 5.25 10.38
CA GLN A 39 -4.14 5.23 11.84
C GLN A 39 -4.61 3.89 12.39
N GLU A 40 -5.65 3.32 11.81
CA GLU A 40 -6.14 2.00 12.23
C GLU A 40 -5.12 0.93 11.90
N LEU A 41 -4.50 1.02 10.73
CA LEU A 41 -3.46 0.08 10.32
C LEU A 41 -2.25 0.16 11.26
N GLN A 42 -1.87 1.37 11.66
CA GLN A 42 -0.77 1.57 12.59
C GLN A 42 -1.08 0.99 13.97
N THR A 43 -2.32 1.15 14.43
CA THR A 43 -2.75 0.60 15.71
C THR A 43 -2.72 -0.92 15.68
N THR A 44 -3.23 -1.52 14.60
CA THR A 44 -3.19 -2.96 14.41
C THR A 44 -1.75 -3.46 14.36
N ALA A 45 -0.89 -2.77 13.61
CA ALA A 45 0.51 -3.15 13.50
C ALA A 45 1.22 -3.08 14.84
N ARG A 46 0.92 -2.06 15.63
CA ARG A 46 1.50 -1.92 16.97
C ARG A 46 1.07 -3.06 17.87
N TYR A 47 -0.22 -3.40 17.84
CA TYR A 47 -0.73 -4.50 18.65
C TYR A 47 -0.04 -5.82 18.26
N ILE A 48 0.04 -6.11 16.98
CA ILE A 48 0.69 -7.33 16.49
C ILE A 48 2.17 -7.35 16.89
N THR A 49 2.84 -6.20 16.75
CA THR A 49 4.24 -6.06 17.13
C THR A 49 4.44 -6.39 18.60
N GLU A 50 3.60 -5.85 19.46
CA GLU A 50 3.68 -6.12 20.91
C GLU A 50 3.48 -7.60 21.20
N GLN A 51 2.51 -8.25 20.54
CA GLN A 51 2.26 -9.67 20.74
C GLN A 51 3.44 -10.52 20.25
N LEU A 52 4.01 -10.19 19.12
CA LEU A 52 5.11 -10.95 18.56
C LEU A 52 6.40 -10.78 19.37
N GLN A 53 6.58 -9.63 20.01
CA GLN A 53 7.76 -9.42 20.85
C GLN A 53 7.76 -10.29 22.10
N LEU A 54 6.62 -10.88 22.47
CA LEU A 54 6.55 -11.83 23.56
C LEU A 54 7.06 -13.20 23.15
N VAL A 55 7.27 -13.44 21.86
CA VAL A 55 7.79 -14.71 21.35
C VAL A 55 9.32 -14.68 21.45
N PRO A 56 9.94 -15.59 22.23
CA PRO A 56 11.38 -15.52 22.47
C PRO A 56 12.27 -15.62 21.23
N SER A 57 11.78 -16.26 20.18
CA SER A 57 12.56 -16.42 18.95
C SER A 57 12.53 -15.20 18.05
N VAL A 58 11.66 -14.24 18.32
CA VAL A 58 11.56 -13.03 17.51
C VAL A 58 12.57 -12.01 18.01
N HIS A 59 13.53 -11.66 17.17
CA HIS A 59 14.62 -10.78 17.55
C HIS A 59 14.33 -9.33 17.18
N SER A 60 13.71 -9.10 16.04
CA SER A 60 13.31 -7.76 15.64
C SER A 60 12.08 -7.83 14.73
N LEU A 61 11.35 -6.73 14.69
CA LEU A 61 10.16 -6.61 13.86
C LEU A 61 10.26 -5.36 13.02
N LYS A 62 9.84 -5.48 11.77
CA LYS A 62 9.65 -4.33 10.88
C LYS A 62 8.22 -4.31 10.42
N VAL A 63 7.60 -3.13 10.53
CA VAL A 63 6.25 -2.90 10.05
C VAL A 63 6.30 -1.81 9.00
N ARG A 64 5.65 -2.06 7.87
CA ARG A 64 5.58 -1.09 6.79
C ARG A 64 4.14 -0.95 6.34
N ILE A 65 3.66 0.29 6.29
CA ILE A 65 2.36 0.62 5.73
C ILE A 65 2.61 1.30 4.40
N LYS A 66 1.88 0.88 3.37
CA LYS A 66 2.10 1.40 2.03
C LYS A 66 1.84 2.91 1.96
N ASP A 67 2.79 3.63 1.39
CA ASP A 67 2.66 5.07 1.17
C ASP A 67 1.45 5.35 0.27
N PRO A 68 0.60 6.34 0.60
CA PRO A 68 -0.60 6.63 -0.19
C PRO A 68 -0.32 6.94 -1.66
N GLU A 69 0.73 7.69 -1.97
CA GLU A 69 1.03 7.98 -3.38
C GLU A 69 1.53 6.74 -4.11
N HIS A 70 2.31 5.89 -3.45
CA HIS A 70 2.75 4.62 -4.04
C HIS A 70 1.57 3.69 -4.28
N LEU A 71 0.55 3.73 -3.42
CA LEU A 71 -0.68 2.98 -3.65
C LEU A 71 -1.36 3.42 -4.94
N ILE A 72 -1.49 4.72 -5.16
CA ILE A 72 -2.11 5.24 -6.37
C ILE A 72 -1.29 4.86 -7.61
N ALA A 73 0.05 4.98 -7.52
CA ALA A 73 0.92 4.58 -8.61
C ALA A 73 0.75 3.09 -8.95
N LYS A 74 0.61 2.25 -7.93
CA LYS A 74 0.42 0.81 -8.14
C LYS A 74 -0.93 0.52 -8.81
N ILE A 75 -1.98 1.25 -8.42
CA ILE A 75 -3.30 1.10 -9.05
C ILE A 75 -3.21 1.42 -10.54
N ILE A 76 -2.54 2.53 -10.89
CA ILE A 76 -2.37 2.91 -12.29
C ILE A 76 -1.60 1.83 -13.05
N ARG A 77 -0.49 1.34 -12.49
CA ARG A 77 0.30 0.28 -13.14
C ARG A 77 -0.50 -1.00 -13.34
N LYS A 78 -1.27 -1.42 -12.33
CA LYS A 78 -2.09 -2.61 -12.45
C LYS A 78 -3.17 -2.45 -13.52
N LYS A 79 -3.76 -1.27 -13.61
CA LYS A 79 -4.78 -1.00 -14.62
C LYS A 79 -4.19 -0.98 -16.02
N LEU A 80 -2.97 -0.49 -16.18
CA LEU A 80 -2.27 -0.52 -17.47
C LEU A 80 -1.95 -1.95 -17.90
N GLU A 81 -1.57 -2.81 -16.95
CA GLU A 81 -1.26 -4.21 -17.23
C GLU A 81 -2.51 -5.05 -17.45
N SER A 82 -3.56 -4.76 -16.74
CA SER A 82 -4.81 -5.54 -16.76
C SER A 82 -6.00 -4.60 -16.83
N PRO A 83 -6.33 -4.10 -18.05
CA PRO A 83 -7.39 -3.11 -18.20
C PRO A 83 -8.78 -3.57 -17.74
N GLU A 84 -8.99 -4.87 -17.59
CA GLU A 84 -10.25 -5.43 -17.13
C GLU A 84 -10.47 -5.26 -15.63
N LEU A 85 -9.42 -4.93 -14.86
CA LEU A 85 -9.57 -4.73 -13.42
C LEU A 85 -10.37 -3.46 -13.15
N THR A 86 -11.20 -3.52 -12.12
CA THR A 86 -12.02 -2.37 -11.69
C THR A 86 -11.58 -1.95 -10.30
N PHE A 87 -11.33 -0.67 -10.11
CA PHE A 87 -10.95 -0.11 -8.82
C PHE A 87 -11.99 0.87 -8.33
N CYS A 88 -12.36 0.78 -7.06
CA CYS A 88 -13.21 1.76 -6.40
C CYS A 88 -12.85 1.83 -4.93
N VAL A 89 -13.36 2.82 -4.21
CA VAL A 89 -13.03 3.01 -2.80
C VAL A 89 -13.41 1.80 -1.96
N ALA A 90 -14.47 1.10 -2.35
CA ALA A 90 -14.94 -0.07 -1.58
C ALA A 90 -14.15 -1.35 -1.86
N SER A 91 -13.42 -1.43 -2.98
CA SER A 91 -12.83 -2.70 -3.42
C SER A 91 -11.37 -2.64 -3.81
N TYR A 92 -10.71 -1.49 -3.76
CA TYR A 92 -9.31 -1.43 -4.18
C TYR A 92 -8.41 -2.35 -3.35
N GLU A 93 -8.77 -2.61 -2.10
CA GLU A 93 -8.01 -3.47 -1.21
C GLU A 93 -7.98 -4.92 -1.66
N GLU A 94 -8.95 -5.35 -2.45
CA GLU A 94 -8.98 -6.70 -2.98
C GLU A 94 -7.89 -6.93 -4.03
N HIS A 95 -7.48 -5.87 -4.72
CA HIS A 95 -6.48 -5.94 -5.78
C HIS A 95 -5.08 -5.54 -5.31
N ILE A 96 -4.99 -4.83 -4.19
CA ILE A 96 -3.72 -4.38 -3.61
C ILE A 96 -3.57 -5.04 -2.25
N THR A 97 -2.68 -6.02 -2.17
CA THR A 97 -2.56 -6.84 -0.97
C THR A 97 -1.40 -6.45 -0.08
N ASP A 98 -0.54 -5.51 -0.49
CA ASP A 98 0.63 -5.11 0.27
C ASP A 98 0.45 -3.77 1.00
N LEU A 99 -0.78 -3.50 1.46
CA LEU A 99 -1.08 -2.26 2.19
C LEU A 99 -0.35 -2.18 3.53
N ILE A 100 -0.15 -3.33 4.16
CA ILE A 100 0.61 -3.43 5.39
C ILE A 100 1.52 -4.65 5.30
N GLY A 101 2.77 -4.48 5.69
CA GLY A 101 3.73 -5.57 5.74
C GLY A 101 4.37 -5.66 7.10
N ILE A 102 4.43 -6.85 7.66
CA ILE A 102 5.10 -7.11 8.93
C ILE A 102 6.15 -8.18 8.70
N ARG A 103 7.38 -7.87 9.08
CA ARG A 103 8.48 -8.82 8.96
C ARG A 103 9.07 -9.08 10.33
N ALA A 104 9.02 -10.34 10.75
CA ALA A 104 9.66 -10.79 11.98
C ALA A 104 11.02 -11.39 11.64
N MET A 105 12.06 -10.93 12.30
CA MET A 105 13.40 -11.47 12.12
C MET A 105 13.72 -12.37 13.29
N HIS A 106 14.14 -13.59 12.97
CA HIS A 106 14.51 -14.59 13.95
C HIS A 106 16.02 -14.74 13.99
N LEU A 107 16.54 -14.87 15.18
CA LEU A 107 17.97 -15.15 15.36
C LEU A 107 18.13 -16.62 15.66
N PHE A 108 18.69 -17.36 14.70
CA PHE A 108 18.94 -18.78 14.87
C PHE A 108 20.34 -18.96 15.42
N LYS A 109 20.44 -19.13 16.70
CA LYS A 109 21.71 -19.28 17.31
C LYS A 109 22.20 -20.67 17.17
N GLY A 110 22.89 -20.91 16.12
CA GLY A 110 23.55 -22.16 16.03
C GLY A 110 22.80 -23.34 16.40
N GLU A 111 21.65 -23.12 16.61
CA GLU A 111 20.90 -24.16 16.77
C GLU A 111 20.74 -24.62 15.74
N HIS A 112 21.09 -23.92 15.63
CA HIS A 112 20.99 -24.18 14.79
C HIS A 112 21.86 -24.91 14.73
#